data_ec9592e3451b3ae3ec00698d12f76183
#
_entry.id   ec9592e3451b3ae3ec00698d12f76183
#
_cell.length_a   1.000
_cell.length_b   1.000
_cell.length_c   1.000
_cell.angle_alpha   90.00
_cell.angle_beta   90.00
_cell.angle_gamma   90.00
#
_symmetry.space_group_name_H-M   'P 1'
#
loop_
_entity.id
_entity.type
_entity.pdbx_description
1 polymer ?
#
loop_
_entity_poly.entity_id
_entity_poly.type
_entity_poly.pdbx_seq_one_letter_code
_entity_poly.pdbx_strand_id
1 'polypeptide(L)'
;GQGIAMIFNTFAGVAVNAAYGIASQINGQLSFFSNSIIRSFNPQIISSEGAGDHNRMVRLSFMSCKISTSLMLIIIVPLMFNLDIVLRLWLKNVPDYSVHFSFLILVHSIFYQMFHGMELAIHASGKIRNFSIFACFLNLLTLPVAYVLLKVGLVIETALIVSICATLFNMYNVAY
;
A
#
# COMPACT_ATOMS: atom_id res chain seq x y z
N GLY A 1 5.65 0.02 6.51
CA GLY A 1 5.43 0.23 7.88
C GLY A 1 6.62 0.57 8.75
N GLN A 2 6.45 0.38 10.04
CA GLN A 2 7.43 0.77 11.08
C GLN A 2 8.82 0.12 10.90
N GLY A 3 8.90 -1.11 10.41
CA GLY A 3 10.17 -1.80 10.18
C GLY A 3 11.08 -1.09 9.16
N ILE A 4 10.54 -0.57 8.09
CA ILE A 4 11.30 0.20 7.09
C ILE A 4 11.80 1.53 7.68
N ALA A 5 11.00 2.19 8.53
CA ALA A 5 11.41 3.40 9.23
C ALA A 5 12.62 3.16 10.16
N MET A 6 12.65 2.01 10.86
CA MET A 6 13.81 1.63 11.68
C MET A 6 15.07 1.41 10.84
N ILE A 7 14.95 0.76 9.69
CA ILE A 7 16.05 0.55 8.76
C ILE A 7 16.58 1.90 8.23
N PHE A 8 15.69 2.81 7.82
CA PHE A 8 16.09 4.15 7.37
C PHE A 8 16.79 4.96 8.46
N ASN A 9 16.31 4.87 9.70
CA ASN A 9 16.95 5.56 10.81
C ASN A 9 18.38 5.05 11.07
N THR A 10 18.63 3.76 10.85
CA THR A 10 19.94 3.13 11.09
C THR A 10 20.95 3.41 9.99
N PHE A 11 20.52 3.41 8.70
CA PHE A 11 21.43 3.51 7.56
C PHE A 11 21.47 4.88 6.88
N ALA A 12 20.39 5.64 6.94
CA ALA A 12 20.21 6.84 6.14
C ALA A 12 20.08 8.13 6.97
N GLY A 13 19.98 8.02 8.27
CA GLY A 13 19.91 9.15 9.18
C GLY A 13 18.51 9.76 9.33
N VAL A 14 18.43 10.78 10.19
CA VAL A 14 17.17 11.40 10.64
C VAL A 14 16.42 12.08 9.50
N ALA A 15 17.13 12.73 8.57
CA ALA A 15 16.51 13.47 7.46
C ALA A 15 15.73 12.56 6.50
N VAL A 16 16.29 11.40 6.17
CA VAL A 16 15.66 10.41 5.30
C VAL A 16 14.46 9.76 6.01
N ASN A 17 14.59 9.49 7.30
CA ASN A 17 13.47 8.97 8.09
C ASN A 17 12.32 9.99 8.19
N ALA A 18 12.63 11.28 8.32
CA ALA A 18 11.63 12.35 8.28
C ALA A 18 10.92 12.41 6.93
N ALA A 19 11.66 12.32 5.81
CA ALA A 19 11.10 12.26 4.46
C ALA A 19 10.15 11.07 4.28
N TYR A 20 10.53 9.89 4.76
CA TYR A 20 9.67 8.71 4.77
C TYR A 20 8.41 8.89 5.64
N GLY A 21 8.55 9.56 6.80
CA GLY A 21 7.44 9.89 7.68
C GLY A 21 6.40 10.78 6.99
N ILE A 22 6.85 11.82 6.26
CA ILE A 22 6.00 12.72 5.48
C ILE A 22 5.25 11.94 4.38
N ALA A 23 5.96 11.13 3.61
CA ALA A 23 5.39 10.30 2.56
C ALA A 23 4.36 9.31 3.13
N SER A 24 4.64 8.72 4.29
CA SER A 24 3.73 7.81 4.99
C SER A 24 2.47 8.52 5.50
N GLN A 25 2.55 9.78 5.91
CA GLN A 25 1.38 10.58 6.32
C GLN A 25 0.45 10.84 5.14
N ILE A 26 0.99 11.24 3.98
CA ILE A 26 0.20 11.43 2.75
C ILE A 26 -0.53 10.13 2.40
N ASN A 27 0.21 9.01 2.38
CA ASN A 27 -0.37 7.69 2.12
C ASN A 27 -1.46 7.32 3.13
N GLY A 28 -1.25 7.62 4.41
CA GLY A 28 -2.21 7.33 5.47
C GLY A 28 -3.56 8.01 5.24
N GLN A 29 -3.57 9.29 4.84
CA GLN A 29 -4.79 10.03 4.55
C GLN A 29 -5.53 9.47 3.32
N LEU A 30 -4.79 9.18 2.25
CA LEU A 30 -5.36 8.59 1.04
C LEU A 30 -5.93 7.19 1.30
N SER A 31 -5.20 6.37 2.05
CA SER A 31 -5.64 5.02 2.43
C SER A 31 -6.88 5.06 3.33
N PHE A 32 -6.95 6.02 4.25
CA PHE A 32 -8.14 6.19 5.11
C PHE A 32 -9.38 6.45 4.26
N PHE A 33 -9.28 7.34 3.27
CA PHE A 33 -10.37 7.65 2.37
C PHE A 33 -10.81 6.43 1.54
N SER A 34 -9.86 5.74 0.91
CA SER A 34 -10.13 4.54 0.10
C SER A 34 -10.70 3.40 0.92
N ASN A 35 -10.18 3.17 2.13
CA ASN A 35 -10.67 2.12 3.03
C ASN A 35 -12.09 2.39 3.52
N SER A 36 -12.49 3.66 3.65
CA SER A 36 -13.88 4.01 4.01
C SER A 36 -14.87 3.52 2.96
N ILE A 37 -14.49 3.58 1.68
CA ILE A 37 -15.30 3.08 0.57
C ILE A 37 -15.40 1.54 0.64
N ILE A 38 -14.27 0.85 0.78
CA ILE A 38 -14.25 -0.62 0.86
C ILE A 38 -15.07 -1.11 2.05
N ARG A 39 -14.95 -0.45 3.20
CA ARG A 39 -15.73 -0.79 4.41
C ARG A 39 -17.23 -0.69 4.20
N SER A 40 -17.73 0.18 3.32
CA SER A 40 -19.16 0.26 3.00
C SER A 40 -19.70 -0.98 2.27
N PHE A 41 -18.84 -1.67 1.51
CA PHE A 41 -19.16 -2.92 0.81
C PHE A 41 -19.03 -4.15 1.70
N ASN A 42 -18.23 -4.09 2.77
CA ASN A 42 -17.88 -5.22 3.63
C ASN A 42 -19.10 -6.02 4.13
N PRO A 43 -20.16 -5.40 4.73
CA PRO A 43 -21.31 -6.15 5.22
C PRO A 43 -22.08 -6.87 4.10
N GLN A 44 -22.14 -6.28 2.90
CA GLN A 44 -22.81 -6.89 1.75
C GLN A 44 -22.03 -8.09 1.20
N ILE A 45 -20.69 -8.00 1.16
CA ILE A 45 -19.81 -9.08 0.73
C ILE A 45 -19.95 -10.28 1.67
N ILE A 46 -19.86 -10.05 2.98
CA ILE A 46 -19.99 -11.11 4.01
C ILE A 46 -21.38 -11.72 3.96
N SER A 47 -22.43 -10.92 3.86
CA SER A 47 -23.84 -11.40 3.81
C SER A 47 -24.10 -12.23 2.54
N SER A 48 -23.51 -11.86 1.40
CA SER A 48 -23.66 -12.62 0.15
C SER A 48 -23.02 -14.00 0.26
N GLU A 49 -21.83 -14.09 0.85
CA GLU A 49 -21.17 -15.39 1.08
C GLU A 49 -21.95 -16.24 2.10
N GLY A 50 -22.42 -15.63 3.19
CA GLY A 50 -23.26 -16.31 4.18
C GLY A 50 -24.58 -16.85 3.63
N ALA A 51 -25.12 -16.23 2.58
CA ALA A 51 -26.29 -16.69 1.85
C ALA A 51 -25.99 -17.74 0.77
N GLY A 52 -24.71 -18.11 0.57
CA GLY A 52 -24.25 -19.03 -0.47
C GLY A 52 -24.16 -18.43 -1.88
N ASP A 53 -24.38 -17.12 -2.04
CA ASP A 53 -24.25 -16.43 -3.32
C ASP A 53 -22.80 -15.94 -3.57
N HIS A 54 -21.95 -16.91 -3.84
CA HIS A 54 -20.53 -16.68 -4.10
C HIS A 54 -20.29 -15.73 -5.29
N ASN A 55 -21.11 -15.84 -6.35
CA ASN A 55 -20.98 -15.00 -7.53
C ASN A 55 -21.24 -13.52 -7.20
N ARG A 56 -22.25 -13.25 -6.38
CA ARG A 56 -22.56 -11.90 -5.91
C ARG A 56 -21.44 -11.36 -5.01
N MET A 57 -20.90 -12.17 -4.11
CA MET A 57 -19.78 -11.81 -3.25
C MET A 57 -18.56 -11.37 -4.08
N VAL A 58 -18.15 -12.16 -5.07
CA VAL A 58 -17.03 -11.85 -5.97
C VAL A 58 -17.30 -10.57 -6.76
N ARG A 59 -18.51 -10.43 -7.32
CA ARG A 59 -18.91 -9.22 -8.07
C ARG A 59 -18.85 -7.96 -7.21
N LEU A 60 -19.32 -8.00 -5.98
CA LEU A 60 -19.26 -6.87 -5.04
C LEU A 60 -17.81 -6.52 -4.68
N SER A 61 -16.96 -7.52 -4.51
CA SER A 61 -15.53 -7.33 -4.24
C SER A 61 -14.80 -6.64 -5.42
N PHE A 62 -15.05 -7.06 -6.66
CA PHE A 62 -14.54 -6.38 -7.85
C PHE A 62 -15.07 -4.95 -7.96
N MET A 63 -16.35 -4.74 -7.68
CA MET A 63 -16.96 -3.41 -7.72
C MET A 63 -16.34 -2.48 -6.68
N SER A 64 -16.10 -2.97 -5.46
CA SER A 64 -15.42 -2.21 -4.41
C SER A 64 -13.99 -1.83 -4.80
N CYS A 65 -13.21 -2.76 -5.40
CA CYS A 65 -11.89 -2.46 -5.94
C CYS A 65 -11.95 -1.37 -7.00
N LYS A 66 -12.83 -1.52 -7.99
CA LYS A 66 -12.96 -0.58 -9.10
C LYS A 66 -13.31 0.83 -8.63
N ILE A 67 -14.31 0.97 -7.76
CA ILE A 67 -14.75 2.28 -7.26
C ILE A 67 -13.67 2.91 -6.39
N SER A 68 -13.11 2.19 -5.43
CA SER A 68 -12.09 2.74 -4.52
C SER A 68 -10.82 3.12 -5.25
N THR A 69 -10.36 2.30 -6.21
CA THR A 69 -9.19 2.61 -7.04
C THR A 69 -9.45 3.81 -7.95
N SER A 70 -10.61 3.89 -8.60
CA SER A 70 -10.95 5.03 -9.46
C SER A 70 -10.98 6.34 -8.69
N LEU A 71 -11.61 6.37 -7.52
CA LEU A 71 -11.65 7.56 -6.67
C LEU A 71 -10.26 7.93 -6.13
N MET A 72 -9.44 6.93 -5.78
CA MET A 72 -8.08 7.16 -5.35
C MET A 72 -7.22 7.75 -6.49
N LEU A 73 -7.36 7.26 -7.73
CA LEU A 73 -6.64 7.77 -8.89
C LEU A 73 -6.98 9.24 -9.19
N ILE A 74 -8.25 9.63 -9.05
CA ILE A 74 -8.68 11.04 -9.23
C ILE A 74 -7.90 11.98 -8.30
N ILE A 75 -7.54 11.52 -7.10
CA ILE A 75 -6.78 12.33 -6.13
C ILE A 75 -5.28 12.17 -6.34
N ILE A 76 -4.80 10.93 -6.53
CA ILE A 76 -3.36 10.65 -6.62
C ILE A 76 -2.74 11.22 -7.88
N VAL A 77 -3.41 11.12 -9.04
CA VAL A 77 -2.83 11.57 -10.31
C VAL A 77 -2.49 13.06 -10.28
N PRO A 78 -3.41 13.99 -9.97
CA PRO A 78 -3.05 15.40 -9.87
C PRO A 78 -2.05 15.69 -8.75
N LEU A 79 -2.10 14.93 -7.64
CA LEU A 79 -1.15 15.06 -6.55
C LEU A 79 0.27 14.70 -6.99
N MET A 80 0.46 13.61 -7.75
CA MET A 80 1.77 13.17 -8.24
C MET A 80 2.43 14.21 -9.15
N PHE A 81 1.65 14.88 -10.00
CA PHE A 81 2.18 15.94 -10.87
C PHE A 81 2.55 17.22 -10.11
N ASN A 82 1.97 17.46 -8.95
CA ASN A 82 2.17 18.69 -8.18
C ASN A 82 2.81 18.43 -6.80
N LEU A 83 3.46 17.28 -6.61
CA LEU A 83 4.02 16.88 -5.31
C LEU A 83 4.96 17.94 -4.71
N ASP A 84 5.84 18.52 -5.53
CA ASP A 84 6.79 19.55 -5.07
C ASP A 84 6.06 20.80 -4.55
N ILE A 85 5.05 21.25 -5.28
CA ILE A 85 4.23 22.41 -4.89
C ILE A 85 3.45 22.12 -3.60
N VAL A 86 2.81 20.97 -3.53
CA VAL A 86 2.00 20.57 -2.37
C VAL A 86 2.88 20.39 -1.13
N LEU A 87 4.04 19.76 -1.25
CA LEU A 87 4.97 19.60 -0.14
C LEU A 87 5.53 20.95 0.34
N ARG A 88 5.89 21.87 -0.56
CA ARG A 88 6.35 23.21 -0.19
C ARG A 88 5.26 24.07 0.46
N LEU A 89 4.01 23.91 0.03
CA LEU A 89 2.88 24.60 0.64
C LEU A 89 2.58 24.08 2.04
N TRP A 90 2.75 22.77 2.24
CA TRP A 90 2.45 22.12 3.52
C TRP A 90 3.60 22.25 4.54
N LEU A 91 4.85 22.14 4.06
CA LEU A 91 6.05 22.14 4.89
C LEU A 91 6.88 23.39 4.57
N LYS A 92 7.24 24.16 5.58
CA LYS A 92 8.15 25.31 5.39
C LYS A 92 9.51 24.91 4.85
N ASN A 93 10.03 23.77 5.35
CA ASN A 93 11.28 23.14 4.89
C ASN A 93 10.96 21.71 4.45
N VAL A 94 11.13 21.40 3.17
CA VAL A 94 10.94 20.07 2.61
C VAL A 94 12.26 19.31 2.73
N PRO A 95 12.33 18.22 3.50
CA PRO A 95 13.52 17.39 3.56
C PRO A 95 13.87 16.79 2.19
N ASP A 96 15.17 16.59 1.95
CA ASP A 96 15.66 15.88 0.77
C ASP A 96 15.00 14.50 0.69
N TYR A 97 14.77 13.99 -0.52
CA TYR A 97 14.09 12.72 -0.81
C TYR A 97 12.56 12.69 -0.55
N SER A 98 11.96 13.72 0.08
CA SER A 98 10.50 13.70 0.41
C SER A 98 9.64 13.55 -0.83
N VAL A 99 9.98 14.23 -1.94
CA VAL A 99 9.24 14.14 -3.21
C VAL A 99 9.35 12.72 -3.80
N HIS A 100 10.56 12.16 -3.86
CA HIS A 100 10.81 10.82 -4.40
C HIS A 100 10.13 9.73 -3.58
N PHE A 101 10.22 9.80 -2.25
CA PHE A 101 9.56 8.84 -1.37
C PHE A 101 8.04 8.93 -1.45
N SER A 102 7.50 10.15 -1.50
CA SER A 102 6.06 10.34 -1.68
C SER A 102 5.59 9.76 -3.00
N PHE A 103 6.33 9.98 -4.09
CA PHE A 103 6.02 9.42 -5.39
C PHE A 103 6.00 7.88 -5.36
N LEU A 104 7.05 7.24 -4.85
CA LEU A 104 7.13 5.78 -4.75
C LEU A 104 6.03 5.18 -3.87
N ILE A 105 5.74 5.81 -2.74
CA ILE A 105 4.66 5.36 -1.85
C ILE A 105 3.29 5.53 -2.49
N LEU A 106 3.05 6.59 -3.26
CA LEU A 106 1.80 6.77 -4.01
C LEU A 106 1.63 5.71 -5.10
N VAL A 107 2.69 5.39 -5.84
CA VAL A 107 2.70 4.28 -6.81
C VAL A 107 2.38 2.95 -6.11
N HIS A 108 3.05 2.65 -4.99
CA HIS A 108 2.76 1.47 -4.19
C HIS A 108 1.28 1.40 -3.77
N SER A 109 0.72 2.54 -3.34
CA SER A 109 -0.67 2.63 -2.88
C SER A 109 -1.68 2.34 -3.98
N ILE A 110 -1.41 2.78 -5.22
CA ILE A 110 -2.28 2.48 -6.37
C ILE A 110 -2.34 0.97 -6.58
N PHE A 111 -1.19 0.30 -6.63
CA PHE A 111 -1.13 -1.14 -6.80
C PHE A 111 -1.83 -1.87 -5.64
N TYR A 112 -1.54 -1.51 -4.41
CA TYR A 112 -2.19 -2.11 -3.24
C TYR A 112 -3.71 -1.97 -3.31
N GLN A 113 -4.23 -0.77 -3.66
CA GLN A 113 -5.66 -0.50 -3.70
C GLN A 113 -6.41 -1.31 -4.76
N MET A 114 -5.77 -1.62 -5.90
CA MET A 114 -6.39 -2.41 -6.96
C MET A 114 -6.86 -3.79 -6.51
N PHE A 115 -6.26 -4.36 -5.48
CA PHE A 115 -6.52 -5.74 -5.03
C PHE A 115 -7.08 -5.84 -3.61
N HIS A 116 -7.05 -4.74 -2.85
CA HIS A 116 -7.47 -4.76 -1.46
C HIS A 116 -8.93 -5.19 -1.24
N GLY A 117 -9.84 -4.90 -2.16
CA GLY A 117 -11.22 -5.38 -2.07
C GLY A 117 -11.36 -6.88 -2.36
N MET A 118 -10.46 -7.47 -3.15
CA MET A 118 -10.44 -8.93 -3.38
C MET A 118 -9.89 -9.69 -2.16
N GLU A 119 -8.96 -9.11 -1.44
CA GLU A 119 -8.48 -9.62 -0.16
C GLU A 119 -9.66 -9.81 0.81
N LEU A 120 -10.64 -8.89 0.79
CA LEU A 120 -11.86 -8.99 1.56
C LEU A 120 -12.73 -10.20 1.16
N ALA A 121 -12.80 -10.53 -0.14
CA ALA A 121 -13.50 -11.73 -0.62
C ALA A 121 -12.86 -13.02 -0.08
N ILE A 122 -11.52 -13.08 -0.06
CA ILE A 122 -10.79 -14.20 0.51
C ILE A 122 -11.10 -14.34 2.02
N HIS A 123 -11.15 -13.22 2.73
CA HIS A 123 -11.53 -13.21 4.13
C HIS A 123 -12.97 -13.69 4.36
N ALA A 124 -13.92 -13.27 3.51
CA ALA A 124 -15.33 -13.69 3.60
C ALA A 124 -15.50 -15.18 3.29
N SER A 125 -14.74 -15.74 2.33
CA SER A 125 -14.82 -17.16 1.96
C SER A 125 -14.23 -18.12 3.01
N GLY A 126 -13.57 -17.61 4.05
CA GLY A 126 -12.91 -18.43 5.09
C GLY A 126 -11.62 -19.14 4.64
N LYS A 127 -11.22 -19.04 3.38
CA LYS A 127 -9.98 -19.66 2.85
C LYS A 127 -8.74 -18.81 3.12
N ILE A 128 -8.64 -18.25 4.32
CA ILE A 128 -7.66 -17.24 4.72
C ILE A 128 -6.25 -17.84 4.94
N ARG A 129 -6.17 -19.11 5.32
CA ARG A 129 -4.95 -19.74 5.85
C ARG A 129 -3.76 -19.60 4.91
N ASN A 130 -3.89 -20.10 3.69
CA ASN A 130 -2.78 -20.14 2.73
C ASN A 130 -2.40 -18.73 2.29
N PHE A 131 -3.39 -17.88 2.01
CA PHE A 131 -3.19 -16.49 1.65
C PHE A 131 -2.43 -15.73 2.75
N SER A 132 -2.88 -15.82 4.01
CA SER A 132 -2.27 -15.09 5.13
C SER A 132 -0.85 -15.57 5.44
N ILE A 133 -0.58 -16.88 5.38
CA ILE A 133 0.77 -17.42 5.58
C ILE A 133 1.73 -16.86 4.52
N PHE A 134 1.32 -16.88 3.26
CA PHE A 134 2.14 -16.40 2.17
C PHE A 134 2.35 -14.87 2.23
N ALA A 135 1.30 -14.10 2.50
CA ALA A 135 1.38 -12.65 2.67
C ALA A 135 2.28 -12.27 3.86
N CYS A 136 2.15 -12.96 5.00
CA CYS A 136 3.02 -12.77 6.15
C CYS A 136 4.48 -13.08 5.83
N PHE A 137 4.74 -14.18 5.14
CA PHE A 137 6.09 -14.58 4.73
C PHE A 137 6.74 -13.54 3.84
N LEU A 138 6.04 -13.05 2.81
CA LEU A 138 6.52 -11.99 1.92
C LEU A 138 6.80 -10.68 2.68
N ASN A 139 5.88 -10.27 3.54
CA ASN A 139 6.07 -9.06 4.35
C ASN A 139 7.25 -9.18 5.31
N LEU A 140 7.46 -10.36 5.91
CA LEU A 140 8.60 -10.62 6.78
C LEU A 140 9.91 -10.61 5.99
N LEU A 141 9.92 -11.18 4.78
CA LEU A 141 11.08 -11.22 3.91
C LEU A 141 11.50 -9.84 3.40
N THR A 142 10.57 -8.90 3.28
CA THR A 142 10.83 -7.53 2.83
C THR A 142 11.86 -6.83 3.71
N LEU A 143 11.84 -7.03 5.04
CA LEU A 143 12.75 -6.38 5.97
C LEU A 143 14.21 -6.85 5.82
N PRO A 144 14.54 -8.18 5.86
CA PRO A 144 15.91 -8.63 5.70
C PRO A 144 16.46 -8.34 4.28
N VAL A 145 15.62 -8.43 3.25
CA VAL A 145 16.04 -8.08 1.89
C VAL A 145 16.38 -6.60 1.78
N ALA A 146 15.53 -5.70 2.29
CA ALA A 146 15.81 -4.27 2.32
C ALA A 146 17.11 -3.97 3.12
N TYR A 147 17.31 -4.63 4.26
CA TYR A 147 18.51 -4.48 5.07
C TYR A 147 19.79 -4.88 4.31
N VAL A 148 19.77 -6.04 3.65
CA VAL A 148 20.92 -6.55 2.88
C VAL A 148 21.25 -5.62 1.71
N LEU A 149 20.24 -5.15 0.97
CA LEU A 149 20.44 -4.26 -0.18
C LEU A 149 21.06 -2.93 0.24
N LEU A 150 20.61 -2.36 1.35
CA LEU A 150 21.18 -1.12 1.88
C LEU A 150 22.61 -1.34 2.42
N LYS A 151 22.90 -2.50 3.00
CA LYS A 151 24.26 -2.85 3.46
C LYS A 151 25.25 -3.01 2.31
N VAL A 152 24.80 -3.45 1.14
CA VAL A 152 25.60 -3.56 -0.09
C VAL A 152 25.86 -2.17 -0.71
N GLY A 153 25.24 -1.11 -0.18
CA GLY A 153 25.47 0.27 -0.65
C GLY A 153 24.54 0.71 -1.79
N LEU A 154 23.43 0.01 -1.98
CA LEU A 154 22.41 0.42 -2.94
C LEU A 154 21.64 1.66 -2.45
N VAL A 155 21.04 2.38 -3.40
CA VAL A 155 20.30 3.61 -3.15
C VAL A 155 19.15 3.35 -2.15
N ILE A 156 18.91 4.31 -1.26
CA ILE A 156 17.93 4.21 -0.15
C ILE A 156 16.52 3.88 -0.66
N GLU A 157 16.19 4.32 -1.87
CA GLU A 157 14.91 4.07 -2.54
C GLU A 157 14.65 2.58 -2.82
N THR A 158 15.70 1.76 -2.89
CA THR A 158 15.58 0.31 -3.14
C THR A 158 14.73 -0.40 -2.11
N ALA A 159 14.72 0.06 -0.85
CA ALA A 159 13.87 -0.51 0.19
C ALA A 159 12.36 -0.32 -0.10
N LEU A 160 11.99 0.80 -0.72
CA LEU A 160 10.59 1.03 -1.16
C LEU A 160 10.26 0.21 -2.41
N ILE A 161 11.20 0.09 -3.34
CA ILE A 161 11.03 -0.75 -4.53
C ILE A 161 10.81 -2.21 -4.14
N VAL A 162 11.56 -2.73 -3.16
CA VAL A 162 11.35 -4.08 -2.62
C VAL A 162 9.94 -4.25 -2.06
N SER A 163 9.42 -3.25 -1.36
CA SER A 163 8.04 -3.31 -0.84
C SER A 163 6.99 -3.29 -1.97
N ILE A 164 7.23 -2.55 -3.05
CA ILE A 164 6.38 -2.56 -4.25
C ILE A 164 6.41 -3.95 -4.90
N CYS A 165 7.60 -4.54 -5.09
CA CYS A 165 7.73 -5.89 -5.65
C CYS A 165 7.03 -6.94 -4.79
N ALA A 166 7.17 -6.86 -3.47
CA ALA A 166 6.49 -7.77 -2.54
C ALA A 166 4.96 -7.64 -2.65
N THR A 167 4.45 -6.41 -2.82
CA THR A 167 3.02 -6.18 -3.04
C THR A 167 2.55 -6.77 -4.36
N LEU A 168 3.27 -6.55 -5.45
CA LEU A 168 2.95 -7.12 -6.76
C LEU A 168 2.94 -8.65 -6.71
N PHE A 169 3.88 -9.26 -5.99
CA PHE A 169 3.93 -10.71 -5.82
C PHE A 169 2.77 -11.23 -4.97
N ASN A 170 2.35 -10.48 -3.96
CA ASN A 170 1.16 -10.80 -3.16
C ASN A 170 -0.14 -10.68 -3.99
N MET A 171 -0.20 -9.73 -4.94
CA MET A 171 -1.30 -9.61 -5.90
C MET A 171 -1.46 -10.88 -6.76
N TYR A 172 -0.36 -11.44 -7.22
CA TYR A 172 -0.38 -12.72 -7.95
C TYR A 172 -1.03 -13.83 -7.11
N ASN A 173 -0.74 -13.87 -5.81
CA ASN A 173 -1.33 -14.84 -4.87
C ASN A 173 -2.84 -14.62 -4.64
N VAL A 174 -3.34 -13.40 -4.77
CA VAL A 174 -4.78 -13.08 -4.69
C VAL A 174 -5.53 -13.53 -5.94
N ALA A 175 -4.85 -13.54 -7.10
CA ALA A 175 -5.45 -13.91 -8.38
C ALA A 175 -5.58 -15.44 -8.60
N TYR A 176 -4.86 -16.25 -7.82
CA TYR A 176 -4.87 -17.72 -7.83
C TYR A 176 -5.60 -18.31 -6.62
#